data_a752bdf6b65700c51e65968f50cf9460
#
_entry.id   a752bdf6b65700c51e65968f50cf9460
#
_cell.length_a   1.000
_cell.length_b   1.000
_cell.length_c   1.000
_cell.angle_alpha   90.00
_cell.angle_beta   90.00
_cell.angle_gamma   90.00
#
_symmetry.space_group_name_H-M   'P 1'
#
loop_
_entity.id
_entity.type
_entity.pdbx_description
1 polymer ?
#
loop_
_entity_poly.entity_id
_entity_poly.type
_entity_poly.pdbx_seq_one_letter_code
_entity_poly.pdbx_strand_id
1 'polypeptide(L)'
;LKYLSICSGIESAGVAWHPLGFECIGLAEIDPFRSAVLQYHYPRIKNYEDFTKIKASDLSTRPDVLVGGTPCATFSIAGLRKGLGEDRGNLALEFVKLIERVQPTWVVWENVPGILSSNGGQDLGTFLGSLGELGYGFAYRVLNTEHVRTQRFPNAIPQRRRRIFVIGHIGGNWRSPAKVLFDGEPVREDAPPSRRKREKNTEKPTYRSTRSDQLVEDEVASTITARDYKSATDLVVEKKTIIMRDSQTGSNGKPWNDEDVSWSLTAHDRYTVIETSTPDKAPRIYKEEVSPTLTAMTGGNRQPIVFHESIKRNDTIRRLTPLECERLQGLPDNYTQIPYRGKPKEDCPISKRYEACGRAMSINVMEWLGTRILKVHNGEI
;
A
#
# COMPACT_ATOMS: atom_id res chain seq x y z
N LEU A 1 -9.89 20.96 -12.03
CA LEU A 1 -10.46 20.92 -10.68
C LEU A 1 -9.38 21.14 -9.64
N LYS A 2 -9.68 21.93 -8.61
CA LYS A 2 -8.81 22.17 -7.46
C LYS A 2 -9.14 21.20 -6.33
N TYR A 3 -8.13 20.63 -5.68
CA TYR A 3 -8.38 19.69 -4.61
C TYR A 3 -7.57 19.97 -3.35
N LEU A 4 -8.16 19.63 -2.20
CA LEU A 4 -7.54 19.59 -0.89
C LEU A 4 -7.37 18.12 -0.51
N SER A 5 -6.14 17.70 -0.17
CA SER A 5 -5.83 16.35 0.27
C SER A 5 -5.59 16.34 1.78
N ILE A 6 -6.24 15.43 2.49
CA ILE A 6 -6.05 15.26 3.94
C ILE A 6 -5.69 13.82 4.29
N CYS A 7 -5.00 13.63 5.41
CA CYS A 7 -4.29 12.39 5.68
C CYS A 7 -3.50 11.96 4.43
N SER A 8 -2.83 12.95 3.82
CA SER A 8 -2.29 12.91 2.45
C SER A 8 -1.28 11.80 2.23
N GLY A 9 -0.70 11.27 3.31
CA GLY A 9 0.31 10.23 3.20
C GLY A 9 1.51 10.74 2.40
N ILE A 10 1.79 10.06 1.30
CA ILE A 10 2.81 10.47 0.33
C ILE A 10 2.20 11.05 -0.95
N GLU A 11 0.97 11.51 -0.89
CA GLU A 11 0.20 12.18 -1.94
C GLU A 11 -0.05 11.34 -3.20
N SER A 12 -0.64 10.18 -2.99
CA SER A 12 -1.09 9.33 -4.10
C SER A 12 -2.10 10.00 -5.02
N ALA A 13 -2.96 10.86 -4.47
CA ALA A 13 -3.92 11.62 -5.27
C ALA A 13 -3.19 12.54 -6.26
N GLY A 14 -2.15 13.26 -5.83
CA GLY A 14 -1.36 14.13 -6.70
C GLY A 14 -0.63 13.37 -7.79
N VAL A 15 0.00 12.24 -7.47
CA VAL A 15 0.65 11.38 -8.47
C VAL A 15 -0.32 10.90 -9.55
N ALA A 16 -1.58 10.62 -9.17
CA ALA A 16 -2.62 10.18 -10.09
C ALA A 16 -3.29 11.33 -10.85
N TRP A 17 -3.53 12.45 -10.20
CA TRP A 17 -4.44 13.49 -10.66
C TRP A 17 -3.77 14.68 -11.34
N HIS A 18 -2.50 15.00 -11.03
CA HIS A 18 -1.79 16.07 -11.73
C HIS A 18 -1.70 15.82 -13.25
N PRO A 19 -1.44 14.57 -13.74
CA PRO A 19 -1.48 14.30 -15.17
C PRO A 19 -2.87 14.49 -15.81
N LEU A 20 -3.93 14.47 -15.00
CA LEU A 20 -5.31 14.72 -15.42
C LEU A 20 -5.70 16.21 -15.37
N GLY A 21 -4.79 17.09 -14.95
CA GLY A 21 -5.02 18.53 -14.83
C GLY A 21 -5.67 19.00 -13.53
N PHE A 22 -5.67 18.17 -12.46
CA PHE A 22 -6.08 18.64 -11.16
C PHE A 22 -4.97 19.50 -10.52
N GLU A 23 -5.36 20.50 -9.77
CA GLU A 23 -4.48 21.41 -9.01
C GLU A 23 -4.61 21.17 -7.51
N CYS A 24 -3.50 20.82 -6.84
CA CYS A 24 -3.46 20.70 -5.39
C CYS A 24 -3.38 22.08 -4.75
N ILE A 25 -4.34 22.43 -3.89
CA ILE A 25 -4.35 23.70 -3.15
C ILE A 25 -3.91 23.58 -1.71
N GLY A 26 -3.73 22.37 -1.21
CA GLY A 26 -3.28 22.13 0.16
C GLY A 26 -3.20 20.65 0.48
N LEU A 27 -2.32 20.35 1.43
CA LEU A 27 -2.06 19.00 1.96
C LEU A 27 -2.24 19.01 3.47
N ALA A 28 -2.57 17.87 4.08
CA ALA A 28 -2.53 17.73 5.53
C ALA A 28 -2.03 16.34 5.93
N GLU A 29 -0.81 16.28 6.44
CA GLU A 29 -0.15 15.07 6.91
C GLU A 29 0.70 15.39 8.14
N ILE A 30 0.49 14.64 9.23
CA ILE A 30 1.16 14.86 10.51
C ILE A 30 2.43 14.04 10.71
N ASP A 31 2.59 12.92 9.98
CA ASP A 31 3.76 12.07 10.14
C ASP A 31 5.01 12.76 9.59
N PRO A 32 6.08 12.87 10.39
CA PRO A 32 7.26 13.64 9.97
C PRO A 32 7.94 13.13 8.70
N PHE A 33 7.96 11.80 8.47
CA PHE A 33 8.59 11.25 7.27
C PHE A 33 7.75 11.52 6.03
N ARG A 34 6.44 11.25 6.12
CA ARG A 34 5.51 11.50 5.01
C ARG A 34 5.43 12.99 4.69
N SER A 35 5.41 13.86 5.71
CA SER A 35 5.51 15.32 5.51
C SER A 35 6.80 15.73 4.80
N ALA A 36 7.94 15.05 5.09
CA ALA A 36 9.18 15.30 4.37
C ALA A 36 9.10 14.84 2.90
N VAL A 37 8.41 13.72 2.60
CA VAL A 37 8.14 13.29 1.22
C VAL A 37 7.28 14.32 0.49
N LEU A 38 6.22 14.84 1.16
CA LEU A 38 5.39 15.92 0.61
C LEU A 38 6.19 17.18 0.33
N GLN A 39 7.01 17.63 1.27
CA GLN A 39 7.86 18.80 1.11
C GLN A 39 8.87 18.64 -0.04
N TYR A 40 9.38 17.42 -0.25
CA TYR A 40 10.33 17.12 -1.32
C TYR A 40 9.67 17.17 -2.72
N HIS A 41 8.48 16.59 -2.87
CA HIS A 41 7.79 16.52 -4.17
C HIS A 41 6.88 17.73 -4.45
N TYR A 42 6.33 18.36 -3.40
CA TYR A 42 5.37 19.45 -3.48
C TYR A 42 5.82 20.67 -2.67
N PRO A 43 7.03 21.20 -2.89
CA PRO A 43 7.64 22.24 -2.02
C PRO A 43 6.84 23.57 -1.98
N ARG A 44 5.97 23.81 -2.95
CA ARG A 44 5.15 25.02 -3.04
C ARG A 44 3.75 24.84 -2.45
N ILE A 45 3.34 23.61 -2.13
CA ILE A 45 2.01 23.31 -1.60
C ILE A 45 2.12 23.29 -0.07
N LYS A 46 1.25 24.06 0.56
CA LYS A 46 1.21 24.12 2.03
C LYS A 46 0.73 22.81 2.62
N ASN A 47 1.52 22.24 3.54
CA ASN A 47 1.09 21.15 4.41
C ASN A 47 0.54 21.80 5.70
N TYR A 48 -0.76 21.62 5.94
CA TYR A 48 -1.46 22.12 7.14
C TYR A 48 -1.27 21.20 8.35
N GLU A 49 -0.56 20.08 8.19
CA GLU A 49 -0.32 19.05 9.21
C GLU A 49 -1.63 18.45 9.74
N ASP A 50 -2.25 19.07 10.73
CA ASP A 50 -3.48 18.61 11.38
C ASP A 50 -4.73 19.15 10.65
N PHE A 51 -5.38 18.32 9.85
CA PHE A 51 -6.55 18.71 9.06
C PHE A 51 -7.75 19.16 9.91
N THR A 52 -7.81 18.75 11.18
CA THR A 52 -8.91 19.12 12.07
C THR A 52 -8.93 20.61 12.37
N LYS A 53 -7.78 21.29 12.20
CA LYS A 53 -7.58 22.71 12.44
C LYS A 53 -7.80 23.59 11.22
N ILE A 54 -7.94 23.01 10.02
CA ILE A 54 -8.13 23.78 8.78
C ILE A 54 -9.45 24.54 8.83
N LYS A 55 -9.38 25.84 8.58
CA LYS A 55 -10.52 26.74 8.39
C LYS A 55 -10.69 27.06 6.90
N ALA A 56 -11.89 27.42 6.47
CA ALA A 56 -12.11 27.85 5.08
C ALA A 56 -11.26 29.08 4.71
N SER A 57 -11.01 29.99 5.67
CA SER A 57 -10.16 31.17 5.50
C SER A 57 -8.67 30.85 5.30
N ASP A 58 -8.22 29.64 5.64
CA ASP A 58 -6.82 29.25 5.49
C ASP A 58 -6.49 28.82 4.04
N LEU A 59 -7.54 28.55 3.25
CA LEU A 59 -7.42 28.12 1.87
C LEU A 59 -7.48 29.31 0.91
N SER A 60 -6.65 29.26 -0.13
CA SER A 60 -6.62 30.31 -1.18
C SER A 60 -7.92 30.36 -1.99
N THR A 61 -8.63 29.26 -2.05
CA THR A 61 -9.91 29.11 -2.74
C THR A 61 -10.66 27.91 -2.18
N ARG A 62 -11.99 27.87 -2.43
CA ARG A 62 -12.79 26.69 -2.13
C ARG A 62 -12.29 25.49 -2.97
N PRO A 63 -12.07 24.32 -2.37
CA PRO A 63 -11.71 23.13 -3.14
C PRO A 63 -12.91 22.62 -3.95
N ASP A 64 -12.67 22.19 -5.18
CA ASP A 64 -13.67 21.42 -5.95
C ASP A 64 -13.76 19.99 -5.40
N VAL A 65 -12.64 19.42 -4.97
CA VAL A 65 -12.57 18.06 -4.43
C VAL A 65 -11.88 18.05 -3.09
N LEU A 66 -12.49 17.42 -2.10
CA LEU A 66 -11.84 17.03 -0.85
C LEU A 66 -11.56 15.53 -0.88
N VAL A 67 -10.28 15.15 -0.80
CA VAL A 67 -9.87 13.75 -0.82
C VAL A 67 -9.12 13.38 0.45
N GLY A 68 -9.39 12.18 0.98
CA GLY A 68 -8.64 11.67 2.12
C GLY A 68 -9.01 10.25 2.53
N GLY A 69 -8.07 9.61 3.24
CA GLY A 69 -8.26 8.30 3.87
C GLY A 69 -8.03 8.42 5.37
N THR A 70 -9.09 8.59 6.14
CA THR A 70 -8.96 8.69 7.59
C THR A 70 -8.65 7.32 8.20
N PRO A 71 -7.76 7.25 9.24
CA PRO A 71 -7.55 6.00 9.94
C PRO A 71 -8.86 5.41 10.45
N CYS A 72 -8.99 4.09 10.32
CA CYS A 72 -10.10 3.33 10.90
C CYS A 72 -9.88 3.23 12.42
N ALA A 73 -10.11 4.34 13.15
CA ALA A 73 -10.29 4.30 14.58
C ALA A 73 -11.78 4.01 14.84
N THR A 74 -12.07 3.17 15.81
CA THR A 74 -13.42 2.80 16.21
C THR A 74 -14.33 4.02 16.30
N PHE A 75 -15.39 4.05 15.50
CA PHE A 75 -16.47 5.02 15.62
C PHE A 75 -17.18 4.76 16.95
N SER A 76 -16.66 5.31 18.03
CA SER A 76 -17.33 5.23 19.31
C SER A 76 -18.53 6.18 19.30
N ILE A 77 -19.75 5.62 19.23
CA ILE A 77 -21.02 6.38 19.41
C ILE A 77 -21.02 7.17 20.73
N ALA A 78 -20.18 6.79 21.70
CA ALA A 78 -19.97 7.54 22.94
C ALA A 78 -19.45 8.97 22.72
N GLY A 79 -18.72 9.23 21.63
CA GLY A 79 -18.24 10.57 21.25
C GLY A 79 -19.33 11.50 20.73
N LEU A 80 -20.40 10.97 20.13
CA LEU A 80 -21.53 11.76 19.65
C LEU A 80 -22.45 12.25 20.79
N ARG A 81 -22.49 11.55 21.93
CA ARG A 81 -23.34 11.88 23.08
C ARG A 81 -22.70 12.73 24.16
N LYS A 82 -21.35 12.80 24.19
CA LYS A 82 -20.58 13.67 25.09
C LYS A 82 -20.09 14.87 24.28
N GLY A 83 -20.79 15.99 24.40
CA GLY A 83 -20.45 17.24 23.70
C GLY A 83 -18.97 17.54 23.71
N LEU A 84 -18.46 17.98 22.58
CA LEU A 84 -17.25 18.70 22.15
C LEU A 84 -16.00 18.81 23.09
N GLY A 85 -15.84 17.92 24.07
CA GLY A 85 -14.70 17.88 25.00
C GLY A 85 -13.99 16.54 24.93
N GLU A 86 -12.75 16.57 24.52
CA GLU A 86 -11.70 15.60 24.83
C GLU A 86 -11.82 14.16 24.29
N ASP A 87 -12.03 13.96 22.98
CA ASP A 87 -11.56 12.72 22.40
C ASP A 87 -11.09 12.95 20.96
N ARG A 88 -9.78 12.79 20.73
CA ARG A 88 -9.15 12.65 19.41
C ARG A 88 -9.66 11.40 18.67
N GLY A 89 -10.88 10.94 18.99
CA GLY A 89 -11.37 9.60 18.75
C GLY A 89 -11.96 9.32 17.38
N ASN A 90 -12.45 10.31 16.65
CA ASN A 90 -13.14 10.00 15.39
C ASN A 90 -12.75 10.93 14.24
N LEU A 91 -11.61 10.61 13.63
CA LEU A 91 -11.11 11.39 12.50
C LEU A 91 -12.05 11.36 11.28
N ALA A 92 -12.94 10.39 11.16
CA ALA A 92 -13.94 10.38 10.11
C ALA A 92 -15.05 11.42 10.37
N LEU A 93 -15.44 11.65 11.63
CA LEU A 93 -16.33 12.75 11.96
C LEU A 93 -15.66 14.12 11.83
N GLU A 94 -14.38 14.23 12.16
CA GLU A 94 -13.60 15.44 11.88
C GLU A 94 -13.50 15.71 10.37
N PHE A 95 -13.43 14.67 9.56
CA PHE A 95 -13.49 14.81 8.10
C PHE A 95 -14.85 15.37 7.66
N VAL A 96 -15.96 14.91 8.23
CA VAL A 96 -17.30 15.47 7.98
C VAL A 96 -17.38 16.94 8.40
N LYS A 97 -16.84 17.30 9.57
CA LYS A 97 -16.77 18.71 10.00
C LYS A 97 -15.91 19.56 9.06
N LEU A 98 -14.85 18.99 8.48
CA LEU A 98 -14.06 19.69 7.46
C LEU A 98 -14.88 19.87 6.18
N ILE A 99 -15.65 18.86 5.73
CA ILE A 99 -16.58 19.00 4.59
C ILE A 99 -17.54 20.17 4.83
N GLU A 100 -18.14 20.25 6.01
CA GLU A 100 -19.04 21.35 6.40
C GLU A 100 -18.35 22.71 6.31
N ARG A 101 -17.10 22.82 6.79
CA ARG A 101 -16.34 24.08 6.78
C ARG A 101 -15.92 24.53 5.37
N VAL A 102 -15.47 23.59 4.52
CA VAL A 102 -14.88 23.95 3.21
C VAL A 102 -15.82 23.72 2.04
N GLN A 103 -16.92 23.00 2.25
CA GLN A 103 -18.01 22.75 1.29
C GLN A 103 -17.54 22.37 -0.11
N PRO A 104 -16.73 21.31 -0.30
CA PRO A 104 -16.24 20.91 -1.62
C PRO A 104 -17.40 20.49 -2.53
N THR A 105 -17.22 20.58 -3.83
CA THR A 105 -18.21 20.04 -4.78
C THR A 105 -18.24 18.52 -4.75
N TRP A 106 -17.05 17.92 -4.65
CA TRP A 106 -16.85 16.47 -4.58
C TRP A 106 -16.13 16.06 -3.30
N VAL A 107 -16.53 14.93 -2.77
CA VAL A 107 -15.86 14.25 -1.64
C VAL A 107 -15.36 12.90 -2.13
N VAL A 108 -14.10 12.57 -1.85
CA VAL A 108 -13.52 11.25 -2.08
C VAL A 108 -12.96 10.75 -0.75
N TRP A 109 -13.59 9.76 -0.16
CA TRP A 109 -13.13 9.18 1.10
C TRP A 109 -12.77 7.71 0.92
N GLU A 110 -11.57 7.34 1.37
CA GLU A 110 -11.04 5.97 1.30
C GLU A 110 -10.98 5.35 2.69
N ASN A 111 -11.33 4.05 2.78
CA ASN A 111 -11.10 3.28 4.00
C ASN A 111 -10.91 1.78 3.70
N VAL A 112 -10.60 1.02 4.75
CA VAL A 112 -10.53 -0.45 4.66
C VAL A 112 -11.95 -1.05 4.59
N PRO A 113 -12.15 -2.20 3.90
CA PRO A 113 -13.47 -2.84 3.80
C PRO A 113 -14.08 -3.23 5.16
N GLY A 114 -13.25 -3.36 6.21
CA GLY A 114 -13.72 -3.66 7.57
C GLY A 114 -14.72 -2.65 8.11
N ILE A 115 -14.75 -1.41 7.58
CA ILE A 115 -15.75 -0.39 7.97
C ILE A 115 -17.19 -0.81 7.66
N LEU A 116 -17.40 -1.68 6.66
CA LEU A 116 -18.72 -2.20 6.29
C LEU A 116 -19.38 -3.02 7.41
N SER A 117 -18.57 -3.67 8.24
CA SER A 117 -19.04 -4.50 9.36
C SER A 117 -18.69 -3.93 10.73
N SER A 118 -17.96 -2.82 10.79
CA SER A 118 -17.59 -2.16 12.03
C SER A 118 -18.84 -1.75 12.78
N ASN A 119 -18.93 -2.14 14.06
CA ASN A 119 -20.07 -1.87 14.92
C ASN A 119 -21.43 -2.25 14.26
N GLY A 120 -21.46 -3.44 13.60
CA GLY A 120 -22.68 -3.89 12.88
C GLY A 120 -23.06 -3.02 11.67
N GLY A 121 -22.11 -2.28 11.09
CA GLY A 121 -22.36 -1.37 9.96
C GLY A 121 -22.73 0.06 10.37
N GLN A 122 -22.93 0.32 11.66
CA GLN A 122 -23.36 1.63 12.16
C GLN A 122 -22.30 2.71 11.90
N ASP A 123 -21.04 2.37 11.92
CA ASP A 123 -19.95 3.33 11.72
C ASP A 123 -20.01 3.95 10.32
N LEU A 124 -20.13 3.12 9.28
CA LEU A 124 -20.32 3.63 7.92
C LEU A 124 -21.67 4.33 7.78
N GLY A 125 -22.73 3.77 8.36
CA GLY A 125 -24.07 4.38 8.35
C GLY A 125 -24.06 5.80 8.92
N THR A 126 -23.36 6.03 10.05
CA THR A 126 -23.20 7.35 10.65
C THR A 126 -22.47 8.31 9.72
N PHE A 127 -21.35 7.87 9.11
CA PHE A 127 -20.60 8.69 8.16
C PHE A 127 -21.45 9.09 6.95
N LEU A 128 -22.16 8.13 6.34
CA LEU A 128 -23.02 8.38 5.18
C LEU A 128 -24.23 9.25 5.53
N GLY A 129 -24.85 9.03 6.70
CA GLY A 129 -25.93 9.87 7.21
C GLY A 129 -25.49 11.32 7.38
N SER A 130 -24.31 11.54 7.97
CA SER A 130 -23.76 12.90 8.13
C SER A 130 -23.47 13.58 6.79
N LEU A 131 -23.03 12.85 5.77
CA LEU A 131 -22.90 13.41 4.41
C LEU A 131 -24.27 13.84 3.87
N GLY A 132 -25.30 13.01 4.06
CA GLY A 132 -26.69 13.33 3.65
C GLY A 132 -27.21 14.58 4.36
N GLU A 133 -26.99 14.73 5.68
CA GLU A 133 -27.37 15.91 6.47
C GLU A 133 -26.69 17.19 5.95
N LEU A 134 -25.46 17.09 5.45
CA LEU A 134 -24.75 18.20 4.80
C LEU A 134 -25.20 18.46 3.34
N GLY A 135 -26.21 17.72 2.84
CA GLY A 135 -26.77 17.89 1.50
C GLY A 135 -25.96 17.23 0.38
N TYR A 136 -25.12 16.25 0.72
CA TYR A 136 -24.39 15.46 -0.29
C TYR A 136 -25.19 14.22 -0.68
N GLY A 137 -25.39 14.03 -2.00
CA GLY A 137 -25.70 12.72 -2.55
C GLY A 137 -24.43 11.90 -2.63
N PHE A 138 -24.50 10.60 -2.36
CA PHE A 138 -23.32 9.74 -2.31
C PHE A 138 -23.56 8.36 -2.91
N ALA A 139 -22.46 7.73 -3.29
CA ALA A 139 -22.39 6.31 -3.61
C ALA A 139 -21.07 5.75 -3.05
N TYR A 140 -21.00 4.44 -2.83
CA TYR A 140 -19.78 3.79 -2.43
C TYR A 140 -19.58 2.46 -3.14
N ARG A 141 -18.30 2.08 -3.29
CA ARG A 141 -17.90 0.81 -3.90
C ARG A 141 -16.60 0.30 -3.28
N VAL A 142 -16.48 -1.02 -3.14
CA VAL A 142 -15.19 -1.65 -2.84
C VAL A 142 -14.47 -1.87 -4.14
N LEU A 143 -13.30 -1.28 -4.27
CA LEU A 143 -12.41 -1.43 -5.43
C LEU A 143 -11.18 -2.26 -5.03
N ASN A 144 -10.73 -3.12 -5.94
CA ASN A 144 -9.53 -3.92 -5.77
C ASN A 144 -8.50 -3.48 -6.82
N THR A 145 -7.32 -3.10 -6.36
CA THR A 145 -6.24 -2.57 -7.20
C THR A 145 -5.93 -3.46 -8.41
N GLU A 146 -5.94 -4.77 -8.25
CA GLU A 146 -5.65 -5.74 -9.32
C GLU A 146 -6.67 -5.77 -10.47
N HIS A 147 -7.85 -5.17 -10.28
CA HIS A 147 -8.92 -5.16 -11.28
C HIS A 147 -9.15 -3.78 -11.93
N VAL A 148 -8.58 -2.71 -11.36
CA VAL A 148 -8.77 -1.36 -11.88
C VAL A 148 -7.75 -1.06 -12.97
N ARG A 149 -8.23 -0.89 -14.20
CA ARG A 149 -7.43 -0.55 -15.38
C ARG A 149 -7.61 0.91 -15.75
N THR A 150 -6.54 1.54 -16.18
CA THR A 150 -6.52 2.90 -16.70
C THR A 150 -5.65 2.97 -17.93
N GLN A 151 -5.64 4.09 -18.60
CA GLN A 151 -4.74 4.29 -19.75
C GLN A 151 -3.27 4.10 -19.36
N ARG A 152 -2.87 4.61 -18.21
CA ARG A 152 -1.51 4.49 -17.66
C ARG A 152 -1.22 3.08 -17.12
N PHE A 153 -2.24 2.39 -16.62
CA PHE A 153 -2.16 1.03 -16.07
C PHE A 153 -3.10 0.07 -16.82
N PRO A 154 -2.85 -0.24 -18.09
CA PRO A 154 -3.76 -1.04 -18.92
C PRO A 154 -3.90 -2.50 -18.46
N ASN A 155 -2.95 -2.99 -17.66
CA ASN A 155 -2.98 -4.34 -17.09
C ASN A 155 -3.31 -4.34 -15.60
N ALA A 156 -3.78 -3.19 -15.07
CA ALA A 156 -3.89 -2.92 -13.64
C ALA A 156 -2.54 -3.05 -12.90
N ILE A 157 -2.55 -2.98 -11.58
CA ILE A 157 -1.37 -3.21 -10.74
C ILE A 157 -1.58 -4.57 -10.06
N PRO A 158 -0.61 -5.50 -10.08
CA PRO A 158 -0.76 -6.84 -9.53
C PRO A 158 -0.65 -6.85 -8.00
N GLN A 159 -1.60 -6.19 -7.34
CA GLN A 159 -1.72 -6.12 -5.89
C GLN A 159 -3.16 -6.35 -5.47
N ARG A 160 -3.39 -7.32 -4.58
CA ARG A 160 -4.69 -7.55 -3.93
C ARG A 160 -4.91 -6.53 -2.83
N ARG A 161 -5.33 -5.31 -3.20
CA ARG A 161 -5.61 -4.25 -2.25
C ARG A 161 -7.06 -3.80 -2.40
N ARG A 162 -7.91 -4.33 -1.54
CA ARG A 162 -9.33 -3.97 -1.48
C ARG A 162 -9.51 -2.76 -0.56
N ARG A 163 -10.20 -1.73 -1.07
CA ARG A 163 -10.55 -0.52 -0.32
C ARG A 163 -11.96 -0.10 -0.66
N ILE A 164 -12.69 0.42 0.32
CA ILE A 164 -13.95 1.10 0.08
C ILE A 164 -13.66 2.55 -0.29
N PHE A 165 -14.32 3.02 -1.32
CA PHE A 165 -14.34 4.43 -1.71
C PHE A 165 -15.76 4.95 -1.62
N VAL A 166 -15.94 6.04 -0.91
CA VAL A 166 -17.19 6.81 -0.87
C VAL A 166 -16.98 8.07 -1.69
N ILE A 167 -17.85 8.28 -2.67
CA ILE A 167 -17.89 9.50 -3.48
C ILE A 167 -19.13 10.27 -3.08
N GLY A 168 -18.95 11.54 -2.71
CA GLY A 168 -20.02 12.48 -2.42
C GLY A 168 -20.05 13.62 -3.44
N HIS A 169 -21.23 14.12 -3.75
CA HIS A 169 -21.44 15.31 -4.58
C HIS A 169 -22.47 16.21 -3.93
N ILE A 170 -22.16 17.50 -3.84
CA ILE A 170 -23.08 18.51 -3.25
C ILE A 170 -24.37 18.61 -4.06
N GLY A 171 -25.48 18.97 -3.43
CA GLY A 171 -26.78 19.12 -4.08
C GLY A 171 -27.66 17.88 -4.01
N GLY A 172 -27.35 16.92 -3.14
CA GLY A 172 -28.21 15.77 -2.79
C GLY A 172 -28.40 14.73 -3.90
N ASN A 173 -27.80 14.94 -5.08
CA ASN A 173 -27.96 14.05 -6.22
C ASN A 173 -26.96 12.86 -6.17
N TRP A 174 -27.46 11.71 -5.76
CA TRP A 174 -26.67 10.47 -5.73
C TRP A 174 -26.27 9.93 -7.13
N ARG A 175 -26.95 10.39 -8.20
CA ARG A 175 -26.67 9.92 -9.58
C ARG A 175 -25.26 10.28 -10.03
N SER A 176 -24.77 11.47 -9.71
CA SER A 176 -23.41 11.89 -10.05
C SER A 176 -22.35 11.00 -9.41
N PRO A 177 -22.36 10.73 -8.08
CA PRO A 177 -21.47 9.74 -7.46
C PRO A 177 -21.64 8.32 -8.02
N ALA A 178 -22.88 7.90 -8.30
CA ALA A 178 -23.13 6.58 -8.88
C ALA A 178 -22.52 6.45 -10.27
N LYS A 179 -22.64 7.47 -11.12
CA LYS A 179 -21.97 7.51 -12.43
C LYS A 179 -20.45 7.38 -12.29
N VAL A 180 -19.83 8.07 -11.32
CA VAL A 180 -18.39 7.93 -11.06
C VAL A 180 -18.02 6.48 -10.74
N LEU A 181 -18.80 5.77 -9.94
CA LEU A 181 -18.44 4.44 -9.45
C LEU A 181 -18.92 3.28 -10.32
N PHE A 182 -20.02 3.44 -11.09
CA PHE A 182 -20.70 2.32 -11.72
C PHE A 182 -20.92 2.46 -13.24
N ASP A 183 -21.04 3.67 -13.79
CA ASP A 183 -21.20 3.84 -15.22
C ASP A 183 -19.88 3.64 -15.96
N GLY A 184 -19.93 3.03 -17.15
CA GLY A 184 -18.80 2.81 -18.04
C GLY A 184 -18.23 1.39 -17.98
N GLU A 185 -17.02 1.20 -18.49
CA GLU A 185 -16.39 -0.11 -18.58
C GLU A 185 -16.35 -0.80 -17.22
N PRO A 186 -16.86 -2.03 -17.13
CA PRO A 186 -16.88 -2.75 -15.87
C PRO A 186 -15.45 -2.92 -15.35
N VAL A 187 -15.22 -2.54 -14.11
CA VAL A 187 -14.10 -3.07 -13.33
C VAL A 187 -14.40 -4.57 -13.25
N ARG A 188 -13.84 -5.34 -14.15
CA ARG A 188 -14.11 -6.78 -14.26
C ARG A 188 -13.44 -7.46 -13.08
N GLU A 189 -14.22 -7.74 -12.06
CA GLU A 189 -13.79 -8.60 -10.95
C GLU A 189 -13.47 -10.03 -11.44
N ASP A 190 -14.01 -10.42 -12.61
CA ASP A 190 -13.96 -11.77 -13.16
C ASP A 190 -12.87 -12.01 -14.20
N ALA A 191 -12.21 -10.95 -14.70
CA ALA A 191 -11.12 -11.13 -15.65
C ALA A 191 -9.81 -11.38 -14.89
N PRO A 192 -9.19 -12.56 -14.99
CA PRO A 192 -7.87 -12.76 -14.42
C PRO A 192 -6.94 -11.71 -15.00
N PRO A 193 -6.11 -11.06 -14.18
CA PRO A 193 -5.13 -10.11 -14.67
C PRO A 193 -4.28 -10.80 -15.73
N SER A 194 -3.98 -10.11 -16.82
CA SER A 194 -3.21 -10.67 -17.94
C SER A 194 -1.84 -11.16 -17.45
N ARG A 195 -1.58 -12.47 -17.57
CA ARG A 195 -0.32 -13.11 -17.16
C ARG A 195 0.95 -12.52 -17.79
N ARG A 196 0.84 -11.89 -18.94
CA ARG A 196 1.99 -11.51 -19.79
C ARG A 196 2.80 -10.28 -19.35
N LYS A 197 2.44 -9.51 -18.30
CA LYS A 197 3.13 -8.27 -17.94
C LYS A 197 3.41 -8.09 -16.44
N ARG A 198 3.30 -9.14 -15.64
CA ARG A 198 3.56 -9.10 -14.20
C ARG A 198 5.04 -9.04 -13.86
N GLU A 199 5.89 -9.57 -14.73
CA GLU A 199 7.34 -9.59 -14.58
C GLU A 199 8.01 -8.20 -14.52
N LYS A 200 7.27 -7.13 -14.89
CA LYS A 200 7.83 -5.77 -14.87
C LYS A 200 7.76 -5.06 -13.50
N ASN A 201 6.94 -5.51 -12.58
CA ASN A 201 6.79 -4.86 -11.26
C ASN A 201 7.74 -5.45 -10.22
N THR A 202 7.91 -6.76 -10.26
CA THR A 202 9.01 -7.47 -9.63
C THR A 202 9.70 -8.24 -10.74
N GLU A 203 10.99 -8.07 -10.92
CA GLU A 203 11.75 -8.80 -11.96
C GLU A 203 11.74 -10.31 -11.74
N LYS A 204 11.11 -10.79 -10.68
CA LYS A 204 11.14 -12.17 -10.18
C LYS A 204 9.79 -12.58 -9.62
N PRO A 205 9.48 -13.91 -9.62
CA PRO A 205 8.23 -14.42 -9.03
C PRO A 205 8.13 -14.06 -7.55
N THR A 206 6.92 -13.72 -7.11
CA THR A 206 6.60 -13.51 -5.70
C THR A 206 6.00 -14.77 -5.09
N TYR A 207 6.29 -15.02 -3.83
CA TYR A 207 5.78 -16.15 -3.07
C TYR A 207 5.08 -15.64 -1.82
N ARG A 208 3.89 -16.13 -1.57
CA ARG A 208 3.10 -15.80 -0.38
C ARG A 208 3.26 -16.89 0.67
N SER A 209 3.58 -16.50 1.90
CA SER A 209 3.48 -17.40 3.06
C SER A 209 2.02 -17.64 3.40
N THR A 210 1.62 -18.91 3.51
CA THR A 210 0.29 -19.32 3.97
C THR A 210 0.28 -19.47 5.50
N ARG A 211 -0.91 -19.59 6.11
CA ARG A 211 -1.06 -19.86 7.56
C ARG A 211 -0.45 -21.19 8.00
N SER A 212 -0.16 -22.09 7.06
CA SER A 212 0.51 -23.39 7.28
C SER A 212 2.00 -23.34 6.97
N ASP A 213 2.60 -22.13 6.92
CA ASP A 213 4.02 -21.89 6.62
C ASP A 213 4.53 -22.44 5.28
N GLN A 214 3.61 -22.70 4.35
CA GLN A 214 3.96 -23.06 2.99
C GLN A 214 4.14 -21.80 2.13
N LEU A 215 5.18 -21.81 1.29
CA LEU A 215 5.37 -20.79 0.27
C LEU A 215 4.63 -21.22 -1.00
N VAL A 216 3.66 -20.40 -1.40
CA VAL A 216 2.90 -20.60 -2.64
C VAL A 216 3.29 -19.50 -3.61
N GLU A 217 3.66 -19.88 -4.82
CA GLU A 217 3.88 -18.93 -5.90
C GLU A 217 2.58 -18.17 -6.18
N ASP A 218 2.63 -16.87 -6.07
CA ASP A 218 1.48 -16.00 -6.31
C ASP A 218 1.89 -14.89 -7.27
N GLU A 219 1.22 -14.85 -8.40
CA GLU A 219 1.47 -13.83 -9.41
C GLU A 219 0.94 -12.45 -8.99
N VAL A 220 0.18 -12.38 -7.90
CA VAL A 220 -0.42 -11.14 -7.39
C VAL A 220 0.02 -10.92 -5.96
N ALA A 221 0.74 -9.84 -5.74
CA ALA A 221 1.18 -9.46 -4.40
C ALA A 221 0.00 -9.19 -3.46
N SER A 222 0.17 -9.54 -2.20
CA SER A 222 -0.75 -9.19 -1.14
C SER A 222 -0.77 -7.68 -0.90
N THR A 223 -1.70 -7.20 -0.09
CA THR A 223 -1.70 -5.79 0.33
C THR A 223 -0.42 -5.46 1.08
N ILE A 224 0.34 -4.51 0.58
CA ILE A 224 1.50 -3.97 1.30
C ILE A 224 1.02 -3.30 2.56
N THR A 225 1.61 -3.66 3.68
CA THR A 225 1.29 -3.13 5.00
C THR A 225 2.42 -2.29 5.57
N ALA A 226 2.11 -1.42 6.52
CA ALA A 226 3.13 -0.63 7.21
C ALA A 226 4.08 -1.49 8.07
N ARG A 227 3.79 -2.78 8.25
CA ARG A 227 4.57 -3.73 9.05
C ARG A 227 5.44 -4.66 8.23
N ASP A 228 5.40 -4.59 6.88
CA ASP A 228 6.12 -5.52 6.01
C ASP A 228 7.65 -5.46 6.20
N TYR A 229 8.16 -4.37 6.76
CA TYR A 229 9.57 -4.30 7.18
C TYR A 229 9.92 -5.24 8.34
N LYS A 230 8.93 -5.68 9.15
CA LYS A 230 9.13 -6.62 10.28
C LYS A 230 8.74 -8.05 9.94
N SER A 231 7.61 -8.20 9.24
CA SER A 231 7.11 -9.52 8.81
C SER A 231 6.46 -9.36 7.44
N ALA A 232 7.21 -9.71 6.40
CA ALA A 232 6.73 -9.62 5.03
C ALA A 232 5.68 -10.68 4.75
N THR A 233 4.58 -10.29 4.09
CA THR A 233 3.55 -11.20 3.62
C THR A 233 3.97 -11.88 2.31
N ASP A 234 4.71 -11.14 1.47
CA ASP A 234 5.22 -11.63 0.20
C ASP A 234 6.75 -11.65 0.19
N LEU A 235 7.29 -12.69 -0.39
CA LEU A 235 8.73 -12.94 -0.51
C LEU A 235 9.09 -13.05 -1.98
N VAL A 236 10.31 -12.66 -2.32
CA VAL A 236 10.88 -12.83 -3.67
C VAL A 236 11.96 -13.90 -3.61
N VAL A 237 11.91 -14.85 -4.52
CA VAL A 237 12.95 -15.86 -4.66
C VAL A 237 13.97 -15.42 -5.69
N GLU A 238 15.20 -15.23 -5.24
CA GLU A 238 16.32 -14.91 -6.12
C GLU A 238 17.12 -16.16 -6.45
N LYS A 239 17.29 -16.43 -7.74
CA LYS A 239 18.23 -17.47 -8.18
C LYS A 239 19.66 -16.95 -8.03
N LYS A 240 20.39 -17.44 -7.03
CA LYS A 240 21.84 -17.27 -6.96
C LYS A 240 22.51 -18.53 -7.48
N THR A 241 23.30 -18.41 -8.53
CA THR A 241 24.23 -19.46 -8.92
C THR A 241 25.41 -19.35 -7.96
N ILE A 242 25.43 -20.21 -6.95
CA ILE A 242 26.61 -20.37 -6.09
C ILE A 242 27.54 -21.35 -6.77
N ILE A 243 28.68 -20.86 -7.19
CA ILE A 243 29.75 -21.71 -7.74
C ILE A 243 30.64 -22.11 -6.56
N MET A 244 30.64 -23.39 -6.16
CA MET A 244 31.50 -23.92 -5.12
C MET A 244 32.74 -24.60 -5.76
N ARG A 245 33.95 -24.29 -5.37
CA ARG A 245 35.16 -25.00 -5.79
C ARG A 245 35.35 -26.27 -4.93
N ASP A 246 35.73 -27.34 -5.58
CA ASP A 246 36.11 -28.58 -4.92
C ASP A 246 37.35 -28.37 -4.05
N SER A 247 37.32 -28.83 -2.80
CA SER A 247 38.33 -28.61 -1.78
C SER A 247 39.45 -29.66 -1.84
N GLN A 248 39.90 -30.06 -2.99
CA GLN A 248 41.01 -31.03 -3.05
C GLN A 248 42.41 -30.41 -3.02
N THR A 249 42.60 -29.14 -2.80
CA THR A 249 43.99 -28.65 -2.58
C THR A 249 44.05 -27.52 -1.57
N GLY A 250 44.61 -27.81 -0.39
CA GLY A 250 45.30 -26.82 0.41
C GLY A 250 44.55 -26.26 1.62
N SER A 251 45.03 -26.66 2.76
CA SER A 251 44.82 -26.08 4.06
C SER A 251 44.91 -24.55 4.08
N ASN A 252 43.80 -23.85 4.16
CA ASN A 252 43.61 -22.63 4.93
C ASN A 252 42.18 -22.12 4.74
N GLY A 253 41.37 -22.40 5.72
CA GLY A 253 39.94 -22.17 5.82
C GLY A 253 39.47 -20.75 5.56
N LYS A 254 39.16 -20.39 4.34
CA LYS A 254 38.23 -19.34 3.98
C LYS A 254 37.17 -19.91 3.02
N PRO A 255 35.94 -20.06 3.45
CA PRO A 255 34.94 -20.78 2.66
C PRO A 255 34.14 -19.95 1.63
N TRP A 256 34.37 -18.66 1.43
CA TRP A 256 33.48 -17.83 0.62
C TRP A 256 34.21 -16.71 -0.09
N ASN A 257 34.21 -16.72 -1.43
CA ASN A 257 34.48 -15.56 -2.26
C ASN A 257 33.25 -15.26 -3.11
N ASP A 258 32.91 -13.99 -3.20
CA ASP A 258 31.74 -13.42 -3.91
C ASP A 258 31.88 -13.39 -5.45
N GLU A 259 32.79 -14.14 -6.05
CA GLU A 259 33.01 -14.14 -7.49
C GLU A 259 32.54 -15.45 -8.13
N ASP A 260 31.70 -15.32 -9.12
CA ASP A 260 31.09 -16.25 -10.08
C ASP A 260 31.80 -17.60 -10.31
N VAL A 261 31.54 -18.63 -9.53
CA VAL A 261 31.94 -20.00 -9.82
C VAL A 261 30.87 -21.02 -9.43
N SER A 262 30.41 -21.91 -10.36
CA SER A 262 29.37 -22.90 -10.13
C SER A 262 29.91 -24.21 -9.54
N TRP A 263 29.12 -24.82 -8.61
CA TRP A 263 29.46 -26.10 -8.01
C TRP A 263 28.50 -27.20 -8.52
N SER A 264 29.01 -28.30 -8.97
CA SER A 264 28.19 -29.47 -9.24
C SER A 264 27.92 -30.24 -7.96
N LEU A 265 26.65 -30.45 -7.64
CA LEU A 265 26.20 -31.32 -6.58
C LEU A 265 25.95 -32.71 -7.14
N THR A 266 26.42 -33.75 -6.47
CA THR A 266 26.18 -35.15 -6.82
C THR A 266 24.77 -35.61 -6.48
N ALA A 267 24.26 -36.59 -7.23
CA ALA A 267 22.86 -37.01 -7.34
C ALA A 267 22.20 -37.62 -6.08
N HIS A 268 22.77 -37.51 -4.89
CA HIS A 268 22.29 -38.18 -3.67
C HIS A 268 21.70 -37.29 -2.59
N ASP A 269 21.58 -35.97 -2.83
CA ASP A 269 21.12 -35.07 -1.78
C ASP A 269 19.62 -34.81 -1.88
N ARG A 270 18.86 -35.48 -1.06
CA ARG A 270 17.43 -35.27 -0.85
C ARG A 270 17.24 -34.37 0.38
N TYR A 271 16.54 -33.25 0.20
CA TYR A 271 16.05 -32.30 1.20
C TYR A 271 17.10 -31.40 1.89
N THR A 272 16.87 -30.10 1.78
CA THR A 272 17.63 -29.06 2.49
C THR A 272 16.65 -28.14 3.20
N VAL A 273 16.80 -28.00 4.53
CA VAL A 273 16.11 -27.00 5.33
C VAL A 273 17.04 -25.79 5.47
N ILE A 274 16.58 -24.60 5.11
CA ILE A 274 17.34 -23.37 5.33
C ILE A 274 16.77 -22.66 6.55
N GLU A 275 17.57 -22.52 7.58
CA GLU A 275 17.25 -21.74 8.78
C GLU A 275 17.71 -20.29 8.54
N THR A 276 16.77 -19.34 8.47
CA THR A 276 17.11 -17.92 8.44
C THR A 276 17.33 -17.41 9.85
N SER A 277 18.58 -17.31 10.27
CA SER A 277 18.94 -16.64 11.51
C SER A 277 19.14 -15.14 11.28
N THR A 278 19.06 -14.35 12.37
CA THR A 278 19.25 -12.90 12.45
C THR A 278 20.34 -12.34 11.52
N PRO A 279 20.30 -11.02 11.15
CA PRO A 279 21.11 -10.41 10.08
C PRO A 279 22.63 -10.65 10.11
N ASP A 280 23.15 -11.13 11.23
CA ASP A 280 24.61 -11.24 11.48
C ASP A 280 25.16 -12.65 11.46
N LYS A 281 24.39 -13.68 11.09
CA LYS A 281 24.91 -15.06 11.03
C LYS A 281 24.56 -15.74 9.71
N ALA A 282 25.57 -16.35 9.08
CA ALA A 282 25.39 -17.15 7.88
C ALA A 282 24.35 -18.25 8.05
N PRO A 283 23.52 -18.54 7.02
CA PRO A 283 22.50 -19.59 7.09
C PRO A 283 23.16 -20.96 7.31
N ARG A 284 22.60 -21.76 8.20
CA ARG A 284 23.04 -23.15 8.42
C ARG A 284 22.24 -24.06 7.49
N ILE A 285 22.96 -24.87 6.73
CA ILE A 285 22.39 -25.89 5.83
C ILE A 285 22.46 -27.22 6.56
N TYR A 286 21.31 -27.87 6.78
CA TYR A 286 21.25 -29.22 7.35
C TYR A 286 21.10 -30.25 6.24
N LYS A 287 21.95 -31.27 6.24
CA LYS A 287 21.81 -32.43 5.36
C LYS A 287 20.99 -33.49 6.08
N GLU A 288 19.93 -33.97 5.39
CA GLU A 288 19.14 -35.17 5.63
C GLU A 288 18.20 -35.28 6.84
N GLU A 289 17.03 -35.79 6.54
CA GLU A 289 16.01 -36.60 7.27
C GLU A 289 15.67 -36.29 8.73
N VAL A 290 16.32 -35.39 9.40
CA VAL A 290 15.97 -35.02 10.75
C VAL A 290 15.44 -33.59 10.75
N SER A 291 14.12 -33.47 10.75
CA SER A 291 13.47 -32.20 11.10
C SER A 291 14.04 -31.71 12.43
N PRO A 292 14.58 -30.48 12.52
CA PRO A 292 15.04 -29.96 13.80
C PRO A 292 13.87 -30.01 14.77
N THR A 293 14.13 -30.55 15.96
CA THR A 293 13.15 -30.66 17.02
C THR A 293 12.57 -29.27 17.27
N LEU A 294 11.26 -29.13 17.13
CA LEU A 294 10.52 -27.93 17.49
C LEU A 294 10.67 -27.75 19.01
N THR A 295 11.65 -26.99 19.42
CA THR A 295 11.75 -26.61 20.85
C THR A 295 10.71 -25.53 21.10
N ALA A 296 9.77 -25.84 21.99
CA ALA A 296 8.75 -24.94 22.52
C ALA A 296 9.38 -23.85 23.39
N MET A 297 10.27 -23.03 22.85
CA MET A 297 10.79 -21.84 23.52
C MET A 297 10.29 -20.58 22.88
N THR A 298 9.40 -19.96 23.60
CA THR A 298 8.86 -18.64 23.43
C THR A 298 9.94 -17.59 23.12
N GLY A 299 9.78 -16.85 22.01
CA GLY A 299 10.49 -15.60 21.79
C GLY A 299 11.67 -15.66 20.82
N GLY A 300 11.40 -15.87 19.55
CA GLY A 300 12.36 -15.69 18.46
C GLY A 300 11.84 -16.39 17.21
N ASN A 301 11.64 -15.63 16.16
CA ASN A 301 11.19 -16.09 14.85
C ASN A 301 12.15 -17.15 14.24
N ARG A 302 12.00 -18.41 14.66
CA ARG A 302 12.69 -19.56 14.08
C ARG A 302 11.65 -20.58 13.64
N GLN A 303 10.96 -20.29 12.55
CA GLN A 303 10.11 -21.29 11.92
C GLN A 303 10.82 -21.86 10.71
N PRO A 304 10.87 -23.19 10.55
CA PRO A 304 11.39 -23.82 9.35
C PRO A 304 10.48 -23.45 8.18
N ILE A 305 11.06 -23.01 7.08
CA ILE A 305 10.34 -22.73 5.83
C ILE A 305 10.40 -24.00 5.00
N VAL A 306 9.24 -24.60 4.73
CA VAL A 306 9.13 -25.73 3.79
C VAL A 306 9.01 -25.20 2.39
N PHE A 307 9.91 -25.62 1.50
CA PHE A 307 9.92 -25.20 0.09
C PHE A 307 9.00 -26.08 -0.76
N HIS A 308 8.29 -25.41 -1.67
CA HIS A 308 7.58 -26.11 -2.75
C HIS A 308 8.60 -26.53 -3.84
N GLU A 309 8.27 -27.59 -4.60
CA GLU A 309 9.13 -28.19 -5.65
C GLU A 309 9.66 -27.20 -6.72
N SER A 310 9.02 -26.02 -6.84
CA SER A 310 9.45 -24.95 -7.78
C SER A 310 10.68 -24.16 -7.32
N ILE A 311 11.05 -24.24 -6.03
CA ILE A 311 12.20 -23.51 -5.48
C ILE A 311 13.43 -24.40 -5.52
N LYS A 312 14.42 -24.00 -6.32
CA LYS A 312 15.67 -24.74 -6.47
C LYS A 312 16.63 -24.42 -5.32
N ARG A 313 17.57 -25.33 -5.02
CA ARG A 313 18.56 -25.22 -3.93
C ARG A 313 19.36 -23.92 -3.89
N ASN A 314 19.56 -23.27 -5.03
CA ASN A 314 20.37 -22.05 -5.15
C ASN A 314 19.56 -20.76 -5.07
N ASP A 315 18.26 -20.86 -4.75
CA ASP A 315 17.41 -19.68 -4.69
C ASP A 315 17.51 -19.03 -3.30
N THR A 316 17.68 -17.72 -3.26
CA THR A 316 17.62 -16.96 -2.01
C THR A 316 16.24 -16.32 -1.86
N ILE A 317 15.69 -16.40 -0.66
CA ILE A 317 14.40 -15.80 -0.33
C ILE A 317 14.67 -14.46 0.34
N ARG A 318 14.08 -13.41 -0.20
CA ARG A 318 14.13 -12.07 0.38
C ARG A 318 12.76 -11.41 0.39
N ARG A 319 12.64 -10.38 1.19
CA ARG A 319 11.46 -9.49 1.17
C ARG A 319 11.43 -8.64 -0.10
N LEU A 320 10.24 -8.13 -0.43
CA LEU A 320 10.12 -7.06 -1.40
C LEU A 320 11.00 -5.88 -0.97
N THR A 321 11.66 -5.24 -1.90
CA THR A 321 12.38 -3.98 -1.65
C THR A 321 11.40 -2.80 -1.57
N PRO A 322 11.77 -1.65 -0.99
CA PRO A 322 10.93 -0.46 -1.03
C PRO A 322 10.57 -0.03 -2.46
N LEU A 323 11.49 -0.19 -3.42
CA LEU A 323 11.26 0.08 -4.83
C LEU A 323 10.16 -0.81 -5.43
N GLU A 324 10.19 -2.12 -5.13
CA GLU A 324 9.13 -3.04 -5.56
C GLU A 324 7.79 -2.70 -4.90
N CYS A 325 7.80 -2.27 -3.64
CA CYS A 325 6.60 -1.78 -2.97
C CYS A 325 6.04 -0.50 -3.60
N GLU A 326 6.90 0.44 -4.00
CA GLU A 326 6.49 1.64 -4.73
C GLU A 326 5.83 1.27 -6.07
N ARG A 327 6.45 0.39 -6.85
CA ARG A 327 5.90 -0.12 -8.12
C ARG A 327 4.55 -0.83 -7.94
N LEU A 328 4.39 -1.60 -6.85
CA LEU A 328 3.14 -2.28 -6.50
C LEU A 328 2.04 -1.30 -6.02
N GLN A 329 2.38 -0.08 -5.68
CA GLN A 329 1.41 0.99 -5.43
C GLN A 329 1.17 1.86 -6.68
N GLY A 330 1.95 1.67 -7.75
CA GLY A 330 1.92 2.47 -8.96
C GLY A 330 2.67 3.80 -8.84
N LEU A 331 3.47 3.96 -7.80
CA LEU A 331 4.34 5.11 -7.59
C LEU A 331 5.52 5.10 -8.57
N PRO A 332 6.10 6.26 -8.87
CA PRO A 332 7.38 6.34 -9.56
C PRO A 332 8.50 5.64 -8.77
N ASP A 333 9.50 5.14 -9.47
CA ASP A 333 10.67 4.51 -8.84
C ASP A 333 11.37 5.49 -7.89
N ASN A 334 11.72 4.98 -6.71
CA ASN A 334 12.39 5.74 -5.65
C ASN A 334 11.63 6.98 -5.16
N TYR A 335 10.31 7.01 -5.33
CA TYR A 335 9.47 8.13 -4.90
C TYR A 335 9.59 8.44 -3.40
N THR A 336 9.73 7.41 -2.56
CA THR A 336 9.91 7.58 -1.12
C THR A 336 11.37 7.72 -0.68
N GLN A 337 12.33 7.64 -1.62
CA GLN A 337 13.76 7.76 -1.34
C GLN A 337 14.19 9.23 -1.38
N ILE A 338 14.07 9.90 -0.26
CA ILE A 338 14.34 11.32 -0.10
C ILE A 338 15.50 11.58 0.87
N PRO A 339 16.18 12.71 0.80
CA PRO A 339 17.03 13.17 1.91
C PRO A 339 16.18 13.33 3.17
N TYR A 340 16.63 12.80 4.30
CA TYR A 340 15.84 12.85 5.53
C TYR A 340 16.70 13.06 6.77
N ARG A 341 16.33 14.02 7.63
CA ARG A 341 17.03 14.37 8.88
C ARG A 341 18.53 14.62 8.68
N GLY A 342 18.88 15.38 7.67
CA GLY A 342 20.28 15.72 7.36
C GLY A 342 21.10 14.61 6.71
N LYS A 343 20.49 13.45 6.42
CA LYS A 343 21.13 12.35 5.70
C LYS A 343 20.78 12.41 4.21
N PRO A 344 21.70 11.98 3.32
CA PRO A 344 21.43 11.91 1.90
C PRO A 344 20.36 10.84 1.58
N LYS A 345 19.81 10.89 0.38
CA LYS A 345 18.71 10.00 -0.05
C LYS A 345 19.10 8.51 0.00
N GLU A 346 20.36 8.17 -0.19
CA GLU A 346 20.90 6.82 -0.13
C GLU A 346 20.74 6.21 1.26
N ASP A 347 20.79 7.03 2.31
CA ASP A 347 20.61 6.66 3.71
C ASP A 347 19.15 6.82 4.19
N CYS A 348 18.22 6.97 3.26
CA CYS A 348 16.80 7.09 3.59
C CYS A 348 16.30 5.84 4.36
N PRO A 349 15.64 5.99 5.52
CA PRO A 349 15.26 4.86 6.36
C PRO A 349 14.30 3.90 5.65
N ILE A 350 14.76 2.69 5.37
CA ILE A 350 14.01 1.64 4.65
C ILE A 350 12.66 1.34 5.32
N SER A 351 12.63 1.26 6.66
CA SER A 351 11.39 1.00 7.42
C SER A 351 10.33 2.10 7.20
N LYS A 352 10.77 3.36 7.09
CA LYS A 352 9.85 4.48 6.81
C LYS A 352 9.31 4.44 5.39
N ARG A 353 10.11 4.01 4.44
CA ARG A 353 9.68 3.81 3.04
C ARG A 353 8.59 2.74 2.96
N TYR A 354 8.77 1.57 3.60
CA TYR A 354 7.73 0.53 3.69
C TYR A 354 6.45 1.04 4.34
N GLU A 355 6.58 1.74 5.48
CA GLU A 355 5.43 2.31 6.19
C GLU A 355 4.65 3.27 5.29
N ALA A 356 5.34 4.14 4.57
CA ALA A 356 4.75 5.10 3.66
C ALA A 356 4.01 4.42 2.49
N CYS A 357 4.65 3.44 1.82
CA CYS A 357 4.01 2.65 0.77
C CYS A 357 2.78 1.88 1.28
N GLY A 358 2.87 1.26 2.47
CA GLY A 358 1.78 0.48 3.04
C GLY A 358 0.52 1.31 3.35
N ARG A 359 0.69 2.61 3.59
CA ARG A 359 -0.41 3.55 3.87
C ARG A 359 -0.89 4.33 2.64
N ALA A 360 -0.17 4.24 1.52
CA ALA A 360 -0.52 4.95 0.29
C ALA A 360 -1.80 4.37 -0.35
N MET A 361 -2.59 5.21 -0.99
CA MET A 361 -3.65 4.78 -1.91
C MET A 361 -3.02 4.28 -3.21
N SER A 362 -3.64 3.31 -3.87
CA SER A 362 -3.12 2.80 -5.16
C SER A 362 -3.36 3.80 -6.27
N ILE A 363 -2.31 4.09 -7.03
CA ILE A 363 -2.34 5.16 -8.05
C ILE A 363 -3.34 4.87 -9.16
N ASN A 364 -3.44 3.62 -9.64
CA ASN A 364 -4.39 3.25 -10.68
C ASN A 364 -5.85 3.47 -10.26
N VAL A 365 -6.18 3.17 -8.99
CA VAL A 365 -7.53 3.41 -8.46
C VAL A 365 -7.82 4.91 -8.37
N MET A 366 -6.86 5.69 -7.88
CA MET A 366 -7.00 7.14 -7.81
C MET A 366 -7.10 7.78 -9.19
N GLU A 367 -6.32 7.34 -10.18
CA GLU A 367 -6.39 7.81 -11.56
C GLU A 367 -7.76 7.48 -12.19
N TRP A 368 -8.26 6.27 -11.97
CA TRP A 368 -9.58 5.86 -12.44
C TRP A 368 -10.68 6.75 -11.85
N LEU A 369 -10.65 6.99 -10.53
CA LEU A 369 -11.61 7.87 -9.86
C LEU A 369 -11.53 9.31 -10.38
N GLY A 370 -10.32 9.88 -10.49
CA GLY A 370 -10.11 11.24 -10.98
C GLY A 370 -10.62 11.43 -12.41
N THR A 371 -10.30 10.50 -13.30
CA THR A 371 -10.79 10.52 -14.69
C THR A 371 -12.32 10.54 -14.75
N ARG A 372 -12.98 9.74 -13.92
CA ARG A 372 -14.44 9.65 -13.91
C ARG A 372 -15.09 10.85 -13.25
N ILE A 373 -14.50 11.40 -12.19
CA ILE A 373 -14.97 12.65 -11.59
C ILE A 373 -14.93 13.78 -12.64
N LEU A 374 -13.85 13.89 -13.42
CA LEU A 374 -13.75 14.88 -14.51
C LEU A 374 -14.84 14.69 -15.54
N LYS A 375 -15.05 13.46 -16.01
CA LYS A 375 -16.08 13.17 -17.03
C LYS A 375 -17.48 13.52 -16.55
N VAL A 376 -17.84 13.16 -15.31
CA VAL A 376 -19.15 13.51 -14.73
C VAL A 376 -19.25 15.01 -14.50
N HIS A 377 -18.19 15.66 -14.03
CA HIS A 377 -18.17 17.10 -13.78
C HIS A 377 -18.36 17.91 -15.06
N ASN A 378 -17.75 17.45 -16.16
CA ASN A 378 -17.87 18.09 -17.49
C ASN A 378 -19.16 17.70 -18.24
N GLY A 379 -19.98 16.79 -17.69
CA GLY A 379 -21.20 16.31 -18.37
C GLY A 379 -20.93 15.35 -19.54
N GLU A 380 -19.78 14.69 -19.56
CA GLU A 380 -19.39 13.75 -20.62
C GLU A 380 -20.01 12.34 -20.40
N ILE A 381 -20.39 12.03 -19.18
CA ILE A 381 -21.11 10.80 -18.79
C ILE A 381 -22.18 11.08 -17.76
#